data_de8688fb6179efdfad6cf5acded37926
#
_entry.id   de8688fb6179efdfad6cf5acded37926
#
_cell.length_a   1.000
_cell.length_b   1.000
_cell.length_c   1.000
_cell.angle_alpha   90.00
_cell.angle_beta   90.00
_cell.angle_gamma   90.00
#
_symmetry.space_group_name_H-M   'P 1'
#
loop_
_entity.id
_entity.type
_entity.pdbx_description
1 polymer ?
#
loop_
_entity_poly.entity_id
_entity_poly.type
_entity_poly.pdbx_seq_one_letter_code
_entity_poly.pdbx_strand_id
1 'polypeptide(L)'
;METVRFTVPGAPTGKARARTVRSKKGGTFSYTPEGTMLYENLIKCCYRQESNNIIFNDGQPLKVTIIAYYPIVKSTSKKKKQQMLEDLMFPTKKPDIDNIAKSILDALNKLAYRDDTQVVTLHMEKHYAEDPRVEVEIEEIK
;
A
#
# COMPACT_ATOMS: atom_id res chain seq x y z
N MET A 1 -21.22 11.98 1.05
CA MET A 1 -19.85 11.74 0.57
C MET A 1 -19.40 10.34 0.99
N GLU A 2 -18.88 9.59 0.06
CA GLU A 2 -18.36 8.27 0.37
C GLU A 2 -16.96 8.35 0.96
N THR A 3 -16.75 7.58 2.01
CA THR A 3 -15.43 7.34 2.60
C THR A 3 -15.29 5.85 2.81
N VAL A 4 -14.20 5.28 2.32
CA VAL A 4 -13.88 3.87 2.51
C VAL A 4 -12.60 3.75 3.32
N ARG A 5 -12.63 2.91 4.35
CA ARG A 5 -11.44 2.57 5.16
C ARG A 5 -11.23 1.07 5.13
N PHE A 6 -9.98 0.67 4.95
CA PHE A 6 -9.63 -0.74 5.04
C PHE A 6 -8.20 -0.91 5.54
N THR A 7 -7.90 -2.12 6.02
CA THR A 7 -6.58 -2.46 6.56
C THR A 7 -6.02 -3.66 5.80
N VAL A 8 -4.76 -3.55 5.38
CA VAL A 8 -4.02 -4.66 4.78
C VAL A 8 -3.10 -5.22 5.84
N PRO A 9 -3.32 -6.46 6.32
CA PRO A 9 -2.48 -7.04 7.37
C PRO A 9 -1.09 -7.40 6.86
N GLY A 10 -0.13 -7.43 7.77
CA GLY A 10 1.25 -7.80 7.48
C GLY A 10 2.15 -6.61 7.20
N ALA A 11 3.45 -6.88 7.10
CA ALA A 11 4.45 -5.87 6.89
C ALA A 11 4.20 -5.11 5.56
N PRO A 12 4.36 -3.77 5.57
CA PRO A 12 4.25 -3.00 4.34
C PRO A 12 5.18 -3.53 3.25
N THR A 13 4.65 -3.67 2.04
CA THR A 13 5.39 -4.23 0.92
C THR A 13 5.38 -3.22 -0.23
N GLY A 14 6.56 -2.92 -0.74
CA GLY A 14 6.70 -2.04 -1.90
C GLY A 14 6.46 -2.80 -3.19
N LYS A 15 6.08 -2.08 -4.23
CA LYS A 15 5.92 -2.66 -5.55
C LYS A 15 7.28 -2.91 -6.19
N ALA A 16 7.58 -4.18 -6.49
CA ALA A 16 8.78 -4.53 -7.23
C ALA A 16 8.60 -4.14 -8.71
N ARG A 17 9.68 -3.70 -9.33
CA ARG A 17 9.68 -3.41 -10.76
C ARG A 17 9.48 -4.69 -11.54
N ALA A 18 8.79 -4.61 -12.69
CA ALA A 18 8.71 -5.71 -13.62
C ALA A 18 10.13 -6.15 -14.03
N ARG A 19 10.38 -7.45 -14.03
CA ARG A 19 11.66 -8.00 -14.43
C ARG A 19 11.65 -8.32 -15.92
N THR A 20 12.74 -8.00 -16.60
CA THR A 20 12.90 -8.29 -18.01
C THR A 20 13.81 -9.51 -18.15
N VAL A 21 13.34 -10.50 -18.88
CA VAL A 21 14.06 -11.75 -19.12
C VAL A 21 14.29 -11.93 -20.61
N ARG A 22 15.49 -12.39 -20.97
CA ARG A 22 15.82 -12.66 -22.36
C ARG A 22 15.27 -14.03 -22.76
N SER A 23 14.45 -14.05 -23.80
CA SER A 23 13.89 -15.29 -24.35
C SER A 23 14.99 -16.12 -25.05
N LYS A 24 14.87 -17.45 -25.00
CA LYS A 24 15.72 -18.39 -25.74
C LYS A 24 15.65 -18.16 -27.26
N LYS A 25 14.58 -17.56 -27.75
CA LYS A 25 14.37 -17.24 -29.18
C LYS A 25 14.87 -15.85 -29.56
N GLY A 26 15.59 -15.16 -28.69
CA GLY A 26 16.21 -13.86 -28.98
C GLY A 26 15.39 -12.62 -28.65
N GLY A 27 14.15 -12.76 -28.16
CA GLY A 27 13.35 -11.63 -27.68
C GLY A 27 13.51 -11.39 -26.20
N THR A 28 12.90 -10.31 -25.68
CA THR A 28 12.81 -10.03 -24.25
C THR A 28 11.34 -9.94 -23.85
N PHE A 29 11.05 -10.28 -22.61
CA PHE A 29 9.72 -10.08 -22.03
C PHE A 29 9.83 -9.62 -20.59
N SER A 30 8.81 -8.90 -20.11
CA SER A 30 8.74 -8.42 -18.72
C SER A 30 7.66 -9.16 -17.95
N TYR A 31 7.88 -9.39 -16.68
CA TYR A 31 6.89 -10.00 -15.79
C TYR A 31 6.92 -9.34 -14.42
N THR A 32 5.76 -9.37 -13.72
CA THR A 32 5.65 -8.87 -12.35
C THR A 32 6.05 -9.99 -11.38
N PRO A 33 7.00 -9.73 -10.44
CA PRO A 33 7.37 -10.73 -9.45
C PRO A 33 6.17 -11.24 -8.66
N GLU A 34 6.19 -12.55 -8.34
CA GLU A 34 5.09 -13.23 -7.66
C GLU A 34 4.70 -12.57 -6.33
N GLY A 35 5.70 -12.17 -5.52
CA GLY A 35 5.44 -11.50 -4.24
C GLY A 35 4.64 -10.21 -4.39
N THR A 36 4.92 -9.43 -5.44
CA THR A 36 4.17 -8.21 -5.75
C THR A 36 2.73 -8.55 -6.13
N MET A 37 2.52 -9.58 -6.94
CA MET A 37 1.19 -10.02 -7.34
C MET A 37 0.37 -10.50 -6.14
N LEU A 38 0.98 -11.25 -5.23
CA LEU A 38 0.32 -11.75 -4.01
C LEU A 38 -0.10 -10.58 -3.11
N TYR A 39 0.76 -9.60 -2.94
CA TYR A 39 0.43 -8.44 -2.12
C TYR A 39 -0.68 -7.60 -2.74
N GLU A 40 -0.63 -7.38 -4.04
CA GLU A 40 -1.70 -6.67 -4.76
C GLU A 40 -3.04 -7.40 -4.62
N ASN A 41 -3.05 -8.72 -4.72
CA ASN A 41 -4.26 -9.52 -4.53
C ASN A 41 -4.80 -9.40 -3.10
N LEU A 42 -3.92 -9.36 -2.10
CA LEU A 42 -4.32 -9.16 -0.71
C LEU A 42 -4.99 -7.79 -0.53
N ILE A 43 -4.40 -6.73 -1.09
CA ILE A 43 -4.97 -5.39 -1.04
C ILE A 43 -6.38 -5.39 -1.65
N LYS A 44 -6.55 -6.01 -2.81
CA LYS A 44 -7.85 -6.10 -3.49
C LYS A 44 -8.89 -6.83 -2.65
N CYS A 45 -8.51 -7.95 -2.04
CA CYS A 45 -9.42 -8.70 -1.16
C CYS A 45 -9.85 -7.86 0.04
N CYS A 46 -8.91 -7.20 0.70
CA CYS A 46 -9.20 -6.33 1.86
C CYS A 46 -10.15 -5.20 1.47
N TYR A 47 -9.89 -4.57 0.33
CA TYR A 47 -10.74 -3.50 -0.17
C TYR A 47 -12.17 -4.00 -0.42
N ARG A 48 -12.33 -5.12 -1.11
CA ARG A 48 -13.65 -5.68 -1.43
C ARG A 48 -14.45 -6.00 -0.18
N GLN A 49 -13.82 -6.58 0.83
CA GLN A 49 -14.49 -6.96 2.08
C GLN A 49 -14.96 -5.75 2.88
N GLU A 50 -14.09 -4.75 3.02
CA GLU A 50 -14.40 -3.58 3.87
C GLU A 50 -15.27 -2.55 3.17
N SER A 51 -15.20 -2.48 1.85
CA SER A 51 -15.93 -1.47 1.07
C SER A 51 -17.27 -1.96 0.53
N ASN A 52 -17.58 -3.25 0.63
CA ASN A 52 -18.74 -3.86 -0.04
C ASN A 52 -18.72 -3.61 -1.55
N ASN A 53 -17.54 -3.66 -2.15
CA ASN A 53 -17.33 -3.45 -3.58
C ASN A 53 -17.73 -2.05 -4.09
N ILE A 54 -17.63 -1.03 -3.24
CA ILE A 54 -17.88 0.36 -3.65
C ILE A 54 -16.88 0.75 -4.74
N ILE A 55 -17.40 1.39 -5.80
CA ILE A 55 -16.59 1.99 -6.86
C ILE A 55 -16.91 3.47 -6.88
N PHE A 56 -15.90 4.31 -6.69
CA PHE A 56 -16.07 5.76 -6.77
C PHE A 56 -16.39 6.18 -8.20
N ASN A 57 -17.21 7.21 -8.34
CA ASN A 57 -17.64 7.69 -9.65
C ASN A 57 -16.46 8.09 -10.54
N ASP A 58 -16.62 7.84 -11.82
CA ASP A 58 -15.64 8.23 -12.83
C ASP A 58 -15.37 9.73 -12.78
N GLY A 59 -14.08 10.10 -12.75
CA GLY A 59 -13.68 11.50 -12.68
C GLY A 59 -13.83 12.18 -11.31
N GLN A 60 -14.37 11.48 -10.30
CA GLN A 60 -14.51 12.03 -8.96
C GLN A 60 -13.12 12.26 -8.34
N PRO A 61 -12.79 13.50 -7.91
CA PRO A 61 -11.51 13.73 -7.20
C PRO A 61 -11.49 13.03 -5.87
N LEU A 62 -10.37 12.38 -5.56
CA LEU A 62 -10.21 11.57 -4.36
C LEU A 62 -8.99 12.00 -3.55
N LYS A 63 -9.12 11.88 -2.22
CA LYS A 63 -8.02 11.97 -1.28
C LYS A 63 -7.75 10.57 -0.73
N VAL A 64 -6.50 10.15 -0.78
CA VAL A 64 -6.07 8.88 -0.22
C VAL A 64 -5.10 9.14 0.94
N THR A 65 -5.35 8.50 2.07
CA THR A 65 -4.46 8.51 3.24
C THR A 65 -3.96 7.10 3.47
N ILE A 66 -2.66 6.93 3.55
CA ILE A 66 -2.01 5.63 3.76
C ILE A 66 -1.08 5.74 4.96
N ILE A 67 -1.34 4.94 5.99
CA ILE A 67 -0.47 4.86 7.17
C ILE A 67 0.13 3.46 7.20
N ALA A 68 1.46 3.38 7.06
CA ALA A 68 2.18 2.11 7.03
C ALA A 68 2.83 1.85 8.38
N TYR A 69 2.52 0.70 8.98
CA TYR A 69 3.08 0.27 10.26
C TYR A 69 4.06 -0.87 10.04
N TYR A 70 5.32 -0.60 10.33
CA TYR A 70 6.42 -1.54 10.14
C TYR A 70 6.56 -2.43 11.38
N PRO A 71 6.96 -3.70 11.20
CA PRO A 71 7.18 -4.58 12.33
C PRO A 71 8.40 -4.15 13.14
N ILE A 72 8.35 -4.43 14.45
CA ILE A 72 9.46 -4.24 15.35
C ILE A 72 10.21 -5.57 15.44
N VAL A 73 11.51 -5.56 15.13
CA VAL A 73 12.34 -6.76 15.16
C VAL A 73 12.39 -7.31 16.59
N LYS A 74 12.24 -8.63 16.74
CA LYS A 74 12.21 -9.31 18.07
C LYS A 74 13.43 -9.03 18.92
N SER A 75 14.61 -8.84 18.31
CA SER A 75 15.85 -8.54 19.01
C SER A 75 15.98 -7.09 19.49
N THR A 76 14.98 -6.27 19.22
CA THR A 76 14.98 -4.86 19.62
C THR A 76 14.94 -4.75 21.15
N SER A 77 15.81 -3.88 21.74
CA SER A 77 15.80 -3.65 23.18
C SER A 77 14.49 -3.03 23.63
N LYS A 78 14.12 -3.22 24.89
CA LYS A 78 12.89 -2.64 25.45
C LYS A 78 12.85 -1.12 25.32
N LYS A 79 13.98 -0.47 25.53
CA LYS A 79 14.09 1.01 25.42
C LYS A 79 13.80 1.47 23.99
N LYS A 80 14.41 0.84 22.99
CA LYS A 80 14.19 1.18 21.58
C LYS A 80 12.77 0.87 21.17
N LYS A 81 12.24 -0.28 21.58
CA LYS A 81 10.85 -0.66 21.29
C LYS A 81 9.87 0.39 21.81
N GLN A 82 10.07 0.87 23.03
CA GLN A 82 9.24 1.92 23.60
C GLN A 82 9.32 3.21 22.78
N GLN A 83 10.54 3.60 22.37
CA GLN A 83 10.74 4.77 21.53
C GLN A 83 10.02 4.63 20.17
N MET A 84 10.05 3.43 19.58
CA MET A 84 9.34 3.14 18.34
C MET A 84 7.82 3.27 18.50
N LEU A 85 7.29 2.72 19.59
CA LEU A 85 5.85 2.76 19.86
C LEU A 85 5.35 4.17 20.21
N GLU A 86 6.21 5.03 20.74
CA GLU A 86 5.89 6.41 21.09
C GLU A 86 6.19 7.42 19.97
N ASP A 87 6.51 6.93 18.77
CA ASP A 87 6.88 7.75 17.63
C ASP A 87 8.09 8.65 17.87
N LEU A 88 9.03 8.19 18.67
CA LEU A 88 10.34 8.83 18.85
C LEU A 88 11.36 8.27 17.86
N MET A 89 11.07 7.16 17.24
CA MET A 89 11.86 6.54 16.18
C MET A 89 10.92 6.12 15.04
N PHE A 90 11.30 6.42 13.81
CA PHE A 90 10.53 6.10 12.62
C PHE A 90 11.28 5.12 11.72
N PRO A 91 10.56 4.29 10.93
CA PRO A 91 11.22 3.36 10.01
C PRO A 91 11.78 4.10 8.78
N THR A 92 13.09 4.32 8.79
CA THR A 92 13.80 4.97 7.68
C THR A 92 14.44 3.93 6.76
N LYS A 93 13.73 2.86 6.49
CA LYS A 93 14.19 1.70 5.71
C LYS A 93 13.16 1.31 4.65
N LYS A 94 13.56 0.41 3.77
CA LYS A 94 12.66 -0.14 2.74
C LYS A 94 11.46 -0.85 3.36
N PRO A 95 10.32 -0.85 2.68
CA PRO A 95 10.08 -0.20 1.41
C PRO A 95 9.95 1.31 1.54
N ASP A 96 10.30 2.02 0.46
CA ASP A 96 10.19 3.47 0.37
C ASP A 96 8.72 3.89 0.37
N ILE A 97 8.45 5.12 0.81
CA ILE A 97 7.08 5.62 0.91
C ILE A 97 6.37 5.65 -0.46
N ASP A 98 7.06 6.02 -1.52
CA ASP A 98 6.50 6.04 -2.87
C ASP A 98 6.22 4.63 -3.40
N ASN A 99 7.03 3.64 -3.06
CA ASN A 99 6.79 2.25 -3.44
C ASN A 99 5.57 1.65 -2.72
N ILE A 100 5.34 2.02 -1.47
CA ILE A 100 4.13 1.62 -0.74
C ILE A 100 2.91 2.24 -1.41
N ALA A 101 2.96 3.55 -1.70
CA ALA A 101 1.88 4.24 -2.38
C ALA A 101 1.55 3.56 -3.71
N LYS A 102 2.58 3.22 -4.48
CA LYS A 102 2.41 2.57 -5.77
C LYS A 102 1.74 1.20 -5.65
N SER A 103 2.14 0.40 -4.66
CA SER A 103 1.48 -0.89 -4.39
C SER A 103 -0.01 -0.73 -4.16
N ILE A 104 -0.37 0.22 -3.30
CA ILE A 104 -1.78 0.46 -2.93
C ILE A 104 -2.56 1.01 -4.12
N LEU A 105 -2.09 2.08 -4.73
CA LEU A 105 -2.82 2.76 -5.79
C LEU A 105 -2.97 1.89 -7.04
N ASP A 106 -1.94 1.14 -7.40
CA ASP A 106 -2.01 0.24 -8.57
C ASP A 106 -2.96 -0.92 -8.32
N ALA A 107 -2.97 -1.48 -7.10
CA ALA A 107 -3.91 -2.55 -6.75
C ALA A 107 -5.36 -2.08 -6.80
N LEU A 108 -5.62 -0.84 -6.41
CA LEU A 108 -6.96 -0.26 -6.41
C LEU A 108 -7.41 0.24 -7.77
N ASN A 109 -6.49 0.35 -8.72
CA ASN A 109 -6.80 0.85 -10.06
C ASN A 109 -7.80 -0.07 -10.76
N LYS A 110 -8.87 0.50 -11.30
CA LYS A 110 -9.99 -0.21 -11.93
C LYS A 110 -10.82 -1.09 -10.97
N LEU A 111 -10.55 -1.00 -9.67
CA LEU A 111 -11.31 -1.69 -8.63
C LEU A 111 -12.07 -0.70 -7.73
N ALA A 112 -11.37 0.25 -7.15
CA ALA A 112 -11.97 1.29 -6.29
C ALA A 112 -12.37 2.52 -7.11
N TYR A 113 -11.65 2.81 -8.16
CA TYR A 113 -11.84 3.94 -9.05
C TYR A 113 -11.44 3.52 -10.46
N ARG A 114 -11.86 4.28 -11.45
CA ARG A 114 -11.54 3.94 -12.85
C ARG A 114 -10.06 4.11 -13.16
N ASP A 115 -9.46 5.21 -12.63
CA ASP A 115 -8.06 5.52 -12.88
C ASP A 115 -7.47 6.25 -11.67
N ASP A 116 -6.23 5.95 -11.33
CA ASP A 116 -5.51 6.57 -10.23
C ASP A 116 -5.22 8.06 -10.47
N THR A 117 -5.43 8.56 -11.69
CA THR A 117 -5.43 10.00 -11.98
C THR A 117 -6.50 10.76 -11.20
N GLN A 118 -7.51 10.06 -10.68
CA GLN A 118 -8.54 10.66 -9.82
C GLN A 118 -8.02 11.02 -8.43
N VAL A 119 -6.90 10.44 -8.02
CA VAL A 119 -6.27 10.75 -6.73
C VAL A 119 -5.53 12.08 -6.86
N VAL A 120 -6.06 13.13 -6.24
CA VAL A 120 -5.50 14.48 -6.31
C VAL A 120 -4.81 14.90 -5.02
N THR A 121 -5.04 14.17 -3.93
CA THR A 121 -4.37 14.38 -2.64
C THR A 121 -3.95 13.03 -2.08
N LEU A 122 -2.68 12.95 -1.70
CA LEU A 122 -2.13 11.74 -1.08
C LEU A 122 -1.40 12.13 0.20
N HIS A 123 -1.82 11.55 1.32
CA HIS A 123 -1.15 11.71 2.61
C HIS A 123 -0.58 10.36 3.03
N MET A 124 0.70 10.32 3.37
CA MET A 124 1.35 9.08 3.77
C MET A 124 2.22 9.28 5.00
N GLU A 125 2.24 8.24 5.86
CA GLU A 125 3.10 8.19 7.03
C GLU A 125 3.65 6.78 7.21
N LYS A 126 4.83 6.69 7.81
CA LYS A 126 5.47 5.43 8.19
C LYS A 126 5.68 5.43 9.70
N HIS A 127 5.23 4.38 10.37
CA HIS A 127 5.36 4.20 11.82
C HIS A 127 5.80 2.78 12.13
N TYR A 128 6.20 2.54 13.36
CA TYR A 128 6.39 1.20 13.90
C TYR A 128 5.16 0.76 14.70
N ALA A 129 4.85 -0.52 14.67
CA ALA A 129 3.80 -1.09 15.51
C ALA A 129 4.10 -2.56 15.79
N GLU A 130 3.55 -3.09 16.89
CA GLU A 130 3.65 -4.50 17.20
C GLU A 130 2.88 -5.35 16.19
N ASP A 131 1.78 -4.79 15.67
CA ASP A 131 0.94 -5.41 14.66
C ASP A 131 1.16 -4.72 13.31
N PRO A 132 2.10 -5.22 12.49
CA PRO A 132 2.40 -4.57 11.21
C PRO A 132 1.19 -4.63 10.27
N ARG A 133 0.94 -3.52 9.60
CA ARG A 133 -0.20 -3.38 8.71
C ARG A 133 -0.10 -2.11 7.89
N VAL A 134 -0.97 -1.98 6.92
CA VAL A 134 -1.15 -0.71 6.19
C VAL A 134 -2.63 -0.33 6.29
N GLU A 135 -2.90 0.85 6.81
CA GLU A 135 -4.25 1.40 6.90
C GLU A 135 -4.48 2.38 5.77
N VAL A 136 -5.60 2.24 5.08
CA VAL A 136 -5.92 3.06 3.90
C VAL A 136 -7.29 3.68 4.05
N GLU A 137 -7.39 4.96 3.73
CA GLU A 137 -8.65 5.69 3.67
C GLU A 137 -8.77 6.40 2.33
N ILE A 138 -9.91 6.25 1.69
CA ILE A 138 -10.22 6.93 0.42
C ILE A 138 -11.46 7.79 0.64
N GLU A 139 -11.33 9.08 0.38
CA GLU A 139 -12.40 10.06 0.55
C GLU A 139 -12.70 10.79 -0.74
N GLU A 140 -13.99 11.02 -1.01
CA GLU A 140 -14.39 11.93 -2.08
C GLU A 140 -14.08 13.37 -1.68
N ILE A 141 -13.59 14.15 -2.62
CA ILE A 141 -13.37 15.58 -2.45
C ILE A 141 -14.47 16.32 -3.24
N LYS A 142 -15.09 17.27 -2.56
CA LYS A 142 -16.11 18.12 -3.23
C LYS A 142 -15.47 19.10 -4.20
#